data_ddc6f3eb1e7ec73adb6c01d486520cdd
#
_entry.id   ddc6f3eb1e7ec73adb6c01d486520cdd
#
_cell.length_a   1.000
_cell.length_b   1.000
_cell.length_c   1.000
_cell.angle_alpha   90.00
_cell.angle_beta   90.00
_cell.angle_gamma   90.00
#
_symmetry.space_group_name_H-M   'P 1'
#
loop_
_entity.id
_entity.type
_entity.pdbx_description
1 polymer ?
#
loop_
_entity_poly.entity_id
_entity_poly.type
_entity_poly.pdbx_seq_one_letter_code
_entity_poly.pdbx_strand_id
1 'polypeptide(L)'
;MSKEKRVVFFEGKSWYHRTKELQDDLTTKYGKKGGFETPEEAEKSYWEYEKRYQKKQRDLQIAKMQKTDVMLGDYLEYWFENIFSPRIETTTRMVGAYTLYNLILPSMEADIKLKYISVEYLDALLERVAKICPSAGNKGRELLSIAMKDAAGDKFISYNPMPETKPYPRAKPKVRVLSKEKLKVFLEAASKNPWYLEILLGLFCGLRKEFTVTEYAVIKRNPKTENSYRILRVPKVVMREVKCRQQLMELRKNDPGIEYKDFDYVCCQENGETRSLTAMNQALTKICNRNGLPNITVHGLRHMFATILIELGVSLFKIFGLLGHSYVHTTYEYYCEIMDEQDKIIAFVNNTFVPQRTGTEE
;
A
#
# COMPACT_ATOMS: atom_id res chain seq x y z
N MET A 1 6.36 -2.52 28.04
CA MET A 1 7.22 -3.51 27.37
C MET A 1 6.66 -4.90 27.69
N SER A 2 5.94 -5.53 26.77
CA SER A 2 5.54 -6.93 26.93
C SER A 2 6.82 -7.78 26.80
N LYS A 3 7.11 -8.61 27.80
CA LYS A 3 8.18 -9.61 27.72
C LYS A 3 7.86 -10.53 26.53
N GLU A 4 8.57 -10.39 25.41
CA GLU A 4 8.55 -11.40 24.38
C GLU A 4 8.92 -12.74 25.03
N LYS A 5 7.95 -13.66 25.06
CA LYS A 5 8.20 -15.01 25.58
C LYS A 5 9.21 -15.66 24.63
N ARG A 6 10.43 -15.86 25.08
CA ARG A 6 11.44 -16.62 24.32
C ARG A 6 10.84 -17.97 23.95
N VAL A 7 10.75 -18.25 22.67
CA VAL A 7 10.18 -19.51 22.15
C VAL A 7 11.14 -20.68 22.29
N VAL A 8 12.43 -20.40 22.45
CA VAL A 8 13.51 -21.37 22.67
C VAL A 8 14.19 -21.15 24.02
N PHE A 9 14.71 -22.22 24.63
CA PHE A 9 15.38 -22.18 25.91
C PHE A 9 16.52 -23.20 25.94
N PHE A 10 17.55 -22.94 26.76
CA PHE A 10 18.69 -23.81 26.96
C PHE A 10 18.47 -24.66 28.20
N GLU A 11 18.64 -25.99 28.07
CA GLU A 11 18.50 -26.93 29.18
C GLU A 11 19.57 -28.02 29.08
N GLY A 12 20.30 -28.23 30.14
CA GLY A 12 21.41 -29.20 30.14
C GLY A 12 22.56 -28.79 29.20
N LYS A 13 22.75 -29.48 28.08
CA LYS A 13 23.81 -29.23 27.11
C LYS A 13 23.35 -28.84 25.72
N SER A 14 22.04 -28.57 25.55
CA SER A 14 21.45 -28.28 24.25
C SER A 14 20.30 -27.31 24.31
N TRP A 15 19.89 -26.79 23.14
CA TRP A 15 18.76 -25.92 22.97
C TRP A 15 17.49 -26.74 22.76
N TYR A 16 16.37 -26.21 23.24
CA TYR A 16 15.02 -26.80 23.20
C TYR A 16 14.01 -25.76 22.77
N HIS A 17 12.91 -26.25 22.21
CA HIS A 17 11.69 -25.45 22.07
C HIS A 17 10.46 -26.22 22.57
N ARG A 18 9.38 -25.49 22.87
CA ARG A 18 8.09 -26.10 23.19
C ARG A 18 7.42 -26.60 21.93
N THR A 19 6.74 -27.75 22.01
CA THR A 19 5.92 -28.30 20.92
C THR A 19 4.46 -28.28 21.30
N LYS A 20 3.60 -28.10 20.30
CA LYS A 20 2.16 -28.27 20.38
C LYS A 20 1.76 -29.24 19.28
N GLU A 21 1.03 -30.28 19.62
CA GLU A 21 0.48 -31.24 18.65
C GLU A 21 -1.02 -31.33 18.84
N LEU A 22 -1.78 -31.09 17.77
CA LEU A 22 -3.22 -31.24 17.78
C LEU A 22 -3.57 -32.72 17.57
N GLN A 23 -4.28 -33.31 18.52
CA GLN A 23 -4.78 -34.68 18.46
C GLN A 23 -6.04 -34.71 17.59
N ASP A 24 -6.48 -35.92 17.19
CA ASP A 24 -7.66 -36.08 16.35
C ASP A 24 -8.99 -35.80 17.08
N ASP A 25 -8.97 -35.82 18.41
CA ASP A 25 -10.07 -35.39 19.29
C ASP A 25 -10.12 -33.88 19.55
N LEU A 26 -9.30 -33.08 18.84
CA LEU A 26 -9.16 -31.63 18.98
C LEU A 26 -8.47 -31.19 20.28
N THR A 27 -7.96 -32.09 21.12
CA THR A 27 -7.14 -31.73 22.26
C THR A 27 -5.72 -31.37 21.83
N THR A 28 -5.05 -30.47 22.54
CA THR A 28 -3.68 -30.07 22.25
C THR A 28 -2.73 -30.73 23.24
N LYS A 29 -1.84 -31.57 22.74
CA LYS A 29 -0.76 -32.14 23.54
C LYS A 29 0.44 -31.18 23.48
N TYR A 30 0.92 -30.84 24.68
CA TYR A 30 2.11 -30.00 24.84
C TYR A 30 3.32 -30.88 25.14
N GLY A 31 4.46 -30.48 24.57
CA GLY A 31 5.72 -31.17 24.76
C GLY A 31 6.92 -30.24 24.59
N LYS A 32 8.11 -30.81 24.60
CA LYS A 32 9.36 -30.13 24.25
C LYS A 32 10.15 -30.96 23.27
N LYS A 33 10.87 -30.31 22.36
CA LYS A 33 11.86 -30.92 21.48
C LYS A 33 13.19 -30.23 21.66
N GLY A 34 14.27 -31.01 21.74
CA GLY A 34 15.60 -30.50 22.01
C GLY A 34 16.67 -31.29 21.29
N GLY A 35 17.92 -31.07 21.67
CA GLY A 35 19.08 -31.67 21.01
C GLY A 35 19.67 -30.76 19.96
N PHE A 36 19.28 -29.48 19.93
CA PHE A 36 19.85 -28.51 18.98
C PHE A 36 21.15 -27.89 19.53
N GLU A 37 22.10 -27.69 18.64
CA GLU A 37 23.41 -27.14 19.00
C GLU A 37 23.32 -25.61 19.14
N THR A 38 22.45 -24.95 18.33
CA THR A 38 22.31 -23.50 18.32
C THR A 38 20.86 -23.06 18.58
N PRO A 39 20.66 -21.83 19.10
CA PRO A 39 19.32 -21.29 19.31
C PRO A 39 18.58 -21.10 17.98
N GLU A 40 19.27 -20.76 16.88
CA GLU A 40 18.71 -20.54 15.56
C GLU A 40 18.12 -21.84 14.98
N GLU A 41 18.77 -22.98 15.19
CA GLU A 41 18.25 -24.29 14.78
C GLU A 41 16.99 -24.65 15.58
N ALA A 42 17.00 -24.42 16.89
CA ALA A 42 15.85 -24.65 17.74
C ALA A 42 14.67 -23.75 17.33
N GLU A 43 14.93 -22.49 17.00
CA GLU A 43 13.93 -21.54 16.55
C GLU A 43 13.33 -21.92 15.18
N LYS A 44 14.17 -22.31 14.21
CA LYS A 44 13.73 -22.84 12.93
C LYS A 44 12.82 -24.07 13.10
N SER A 45 13.23 -25.01 13.95
CA SER A 45 12.40 -26.19 14.27
C SER A 45 11.09 -25.80 14.95
N TYR A 46 11.08 -24.82 15.85
CA TYR A 46 9.86 -24.30 16.47
C TYR A 46 8.85 -23.78 15.43
N TRP A 47 9.32 -22.95 14.49
CA TRP A 47 8.46 -22.40 13.45
C TRP A 47 7.90 -23.46 12.50
N GLU A 48 8.66 -24.52 12.23
CA GLU A 48 8.16 -25.67 11.45
C GLU A 48 7.05 -26.42 12.20
N TYR A 49 7.20 -26.63 13.51
CA TYR A 49 6.16 -27.25 14.35
C TYR A 49 4.92 -26.38 14.44
N GLU A 50 5.08 -25.09 14.69
CA GLU A 50 3.98 -24.14 14.77
C GLU A 50 3.19 -24.10 13.44
N LYS A 51 3.89 -24.10 12.32
CA LYS A 51 3.27 -24.14 10.97
C LYS A 51 2.47 -25.45 10.75
N ARG A 52 3.00 -26.58 11.18
CA ARG A 52 2.27 -27.88 11.09
C ARG A 52 1.04 -27.90 12.00
N TYR A 53 1.17 -27.40 13.22
CA TYR A 53 0.06 -27.29 14.15
C TYR A 53 -1.07 -26.42 13.59
N GLN A 54 -0.75 -25.24 13.13
CA GLN A 54 -1.72 -24.31 12.54
C GLN A 54 -2.39 -24.92 11.29
N LYS A 55 -1.62 -25.61 10.44
CA LYS A 55 -2.18 -26.31 9.28
C LYS A 55 -3.16 -27.40 9.70
N LYS A 56 -2.79 -28.28 10.63
CA LYS A 56 -3.69 -29.36 11.11
C LYS A 56 -4.95 -28.79 11.77
N GLN A 57 -4.80 -27.74 12.55
CA GLN A 57 -5.95 -27.05 13.19
C GLN A 57 -6.92 -26.51 12.14
N ARG A 58 -6.38 -25.84 11.10
CA ARG A 58 -7.16 -25.34 9.97
C ARG A 58 -7.87 -26.48 9.23
N ASP A 59 -7.15 -27.54 8.88
CA ASP A 59 -7.69 -28.66 8.11
C ASP A 59 -8.86 -29.35 8.88
N LEU A 60 -8.74 -29.48 10.21
CA LEU A 60 -9.81 -30.02 11.05
C LEU A 60 -11.03 -29.10 11.14
N GLN A 61 -10.81 -27.78 11.23
CA GLN A 61 -11.90 -26.79 11.20
C GLN A 61 -12.62 -26.81 9.86
N ILE A 62 -11.89 -26.83 8.75
CA ILE A 62 -12.45 -26.95 7.40
C ILE A 62 -13.28 -28.24 7.30
N ALA A 63 -12.74 -29.39 7.72
CA ALA A 63 -13.46 -30.66 7.68
C ALA A 63 -14.75 -30.64 8.53
N LYS A 64 -14.74 -29.94 9.67
CA LYS A 64 -15.94 -29.74 10.50
C LYS A 64 -16.97 -28.87 9.78
N MET A 65 -16.54 -27.77 9.19
CA MET A 65 -17.42 -26.86 8.42
C MET A 65 -18.00 -27.53 7.18
N GLN A 66 -17.22 -28.34 6.46
CA GLN A 66 -17.70 -29.07 5.26
C GLN A 66 -18.80 -30.10 5.58
N LYS A 67 -18.85 -30.63 6.81
CA LYS A 67 -19.92 -31.54 7.26
C LYS A 67 -21.24 -30.81 7.53
N THR A 68 -21.22 -29.49 7.66
CA THR A 68 -22.39 -28.66 7.91
C THR A 68 -22.72 -27.84 6.68
N ASP A 69 -23.99 -27.52 6.46
CA ASP A 69 -24.43 -26.60 5.42
C ASP A 69 -24.06 -25.15 5.81
N VAL A 70 -22.83 -24.76 5.53
CA VAL A 70 -22.27 -23.44 5.93
C VAL A 70 -22.97 -22.33 5.15
N MET A 71 -23.38 -21.29 5.85
CA MET A 71 -23.91 -20.06 5.27
C MET A 71 -22.77 -19.21 4.67
N LEU A 72 -23.07 -18.43 3.66
CA LEU A 72 -22.07 -17.57 2.99
C LEU A 72 -21.46 -16.55 3.96
N GLY A 73 -22.29 -15.92 4.79
CA GLY A 73 -21.83 -14.94 5.77
C GLY A 73 -20.84 -15.54 6.76
N ASP A 74 -21.22 -16.68 7.38
CA ASP A 74 -20.35 -17.40 8.34
C ASP A 74 -19.03 -17.82 7.70
N TYR A 75 -19.07 -18.30 6.43
CA TYR A 75 -17.87 -18.64 5.68
C TYR A 75 -16.96 -17.42 5.46
N LEU A 76 -17.53 -16.30 5.02
CA LEU A 76 -16.75 -15.08 4.74
C LEU A 76 -16.07 -14.53 5.99
N GLU A 77 -16.74 -14.54 7.14
CA GLU A 77 -16.15 -14.11 8.41
C GLU A 77 -15.03 -15.07 8.84
N TYR A 78 -15.31 -16.37 8.85
CA TYR A 78 -14.29 -17.37 9.17
C TYR A 78 -13.07 -17.27 8.23
N TRP A 79 -13.31 -17.21 6.92
CA TRP A 79 -12.27 -17.08 5.91
C TRP A 79 -11.43 -15.82 6.11
N PHE A 80 -12.08 -14.69 6.39
CA PHE A 80 -11.39 -13.43 6.57
C PHE A 80 -10.44 -13.48 7.77
N GLU A 81 -10.91 -13.94 8.92
CA GLU A 81 -10.11 -13.94 10.15
C GLU A 81 -9.04 -15.04 10.17
N ASN A 82 -9.36 -16.24 9.68
CA ASN A 82 -8.51 -17.40 9.85
C ASN A 82 -7.65 -17.75 8.62
N ILE A 83 -8.06 -17.31 7.42
CA ILE A 83 -7.39 -17.68 6.17
C ILE A 83 -6.74 -16.46 5.53
N PHE A 84 -7.49 -15.37 5.34
CA PHE A 84 -7.02 -14.21 4.61
C PHE A 84 -6.14 -13.26 5.46
N SER A 85 -6.63 -12.86 6.63
CA SER A 85 -5.93 -11.91 7.52
C SER A 85 -4.50 -12.32 7.90
N PRO A 86 -4.19 -13.60 8.19
CA PRO A 86 -2.83 -14.01 8.52
C PRO A 86 -1.84 -13.95 7.35
N ARG A 87 -2.34 -13.85 6.10
CA ARG A 87 -1.49 -13.86 4.88
C ARG A 87 -1.10 -12.47 4.40
N ILE A 88 -1.68 -11.42 4.97
CA ILE A 88 -1.60 -10.07 4.43
C ILE A 88 -1.06 -9.05 5.45
N GLU A 89 -0.55 -7.93 4.94
CA GLU A 89 -0.10 -6.81 5.77
C GLU A 89 -1.29 -6.10 6.44
N THR A 90 -1.04 -5.48 7.61
CA THR A 90 -2.03 -4.77 8.42
C THR A 90 -2.87 -3.76 7.63
N THR A 91 -2.26 -2.99 6.72
CA THR A 91 -2.97 -2.00 5.90
C THR A 91 -3.96 -2.65 4.94
N THR A 92 -3.60 -3.78 4.32
CA THR A 92 -4.48 -4.56 3.45
C THR A 92 -5.60 -5.21 4.25
N ARG A 93 -5.28 -5.71 5.46
CA ARG A 93 -6.26 -6.26 6.39
C ARG A 93 -7.32 -5.22 6.78
N MET A 94 -6.93 -4.00 7.13
CA MET A 94 -7.87 -2.93 7.47
C MET A 94 -8.84 -2.61 6.32
N VAL A 95 -8.32 -2.53 5.08
CA VAL A 95 -9.16 -2.29 3.90
C VAL A 95 -10.08 -3.49 3.63
N GLY A 96 -9.58 -4.71 3.75
CA GLY A 96 -10.37 -5.94 3.61
C GLY A 96 -11.47 -6.04 4.66
N ALA A 97 -11.15 -5.76 5.93
CA ALA A 97 -12.12 -5.74 7.02
C ALA A 97 -13.25 -4.72 6.76
N TYR A 98 -12.88 -3.48 6.39
CA TYR A 98 -13.87 -2.48 6.02
C TYR A 98 -14.76 -2.96 4.87
N THR A 99 -14.16 -3.57 3.83
CA THR A 99 -14.90 -4.07 2.67
C THR A 99 -15.86 -5.20 3.06
N LEU A 100 -15.43 -6.14 3.90
CA LEU A 100 -16.27 -7.24 4.34
C LEU A 100 -17.39 -6.76 5.26
N TYR A 101 -17.04 -6.14 6.40
CA TYR A 101 -17.98 -5.86 7.48
C TYR A 101 -18.86 -4.64 7.24
N ASN A 102 -18.40 -3.66 6.45
CA ASN A 102 -19.14 -2.42 6.20
C ASN A 102 -19.78 -2.35 4.80
N LEU A 103 -19.34 -3.17 3.85
CA LEU A 103 -19.87 -3.13 2.48
C LEU A 103 -20.55 -4.44 2.09
N ILE A 104 -19.90 -5.60 2.22
CA ILE A 104 -20.42 -6.87 1.71
C ILE A 104 -21.52 -7.41 2.62
N LEU A 105 -21.20 -7.70 3.90
CA LEU A 105 -22.17 -8.33 4.82
C LEU A 105 -23.46 -7.50 4.99
N PRO A 106 -23.40 -6.17 5.17
CA PRO A 106 -24.61 -5.35 5.26
C PRO A 106 -25.43 -5.27 3.95
N SER A 107 -24.83 -5.58 2.80
CA SER A 107 -25.49 -5.60 1.50
C SER A 107 -26.12 -6.94 1.15
N MET A 108 -25.96 -7.98 2.00
CA MET A 108 -26.62 -9.27 1.82
C MET A 108 -28.09 -9.14 2.23
N GLU A 109 -29.01 -9.35 1.29
CA GLU A 109 -30.47 -9.36 1.58
C GLU A 109 -30.92 -10.65 2.24
N ALA A 110 -30.32 -11.77 1.77
CA ALA A 110 -30.54 -13.08 2.34
C ALA A 110 -29.21 -13.81 2.41
N ASP A 111 -28.93 -14.43 3.54
CA ASP A 111 -27.81 -15.35 3.66
C ASP A 111 -28.18 -16.69 3.02
N ILE A 112 -27.28 -17.24 2.22
CA ILE A 112 -27.48 -18.50 1.50
C ILE A 112 -26.44 -19.51 1.90
N LYS A 113 -26.77 -20.79 1.76
CA LYS A 113 -25.77 -21.85 1.92
C LYS A 113 -24.70 -21.70 0.83
N LEU A 114 -23.44 -21.69 1.24
CA LEU A 114 -22.29 -21.45 0.36
C LEU A 114 -22.28 -22.37 -0.86
N LYS A 115 -22.73 -23.62 -0.71
CA LYS A 115 -22.81 -24.60 -1.80
C LYS A 115 -23.81 -24.25 -2.92
N TYR A 116 -24.73 -23.31 -2.67
CA TYR A 116 -25.73 -22.85 -3.64
C TYR A 116 -25.42 -21.46 -4.19
N ILE A 117 -24.20 -20.95 -3.96
CA ILE A 117 -23.80 -19.65 -4.49
C ILE A 117 -23.80 -19.68 -6.02
N SER A 118 -24.43 -18.68 -6.62
CA SER A 118 -24.52 -18.53 -8.08
C SER A 118 -23.94 -17.21 -8.55
N VAL A 119 -23.70 -17.11 -9.86
CA VAL A 119 -23.25 -15.86 -10.52
C VAL A 119 -24.28 -14.77 -10.31
N GLU A 120 -25.57 -15.07 -10.46
CA GLU A 120 -26.67 -14.11 -10.34
C GLU A 120 -26.76 -13.54 -8.92
N TYR A 121 -26.59 -14.40 -7.90
CA TYR A 121 -26.58 -13.91 -6.50
C TYR A 121 -25.40 -12.97 -6.26
N LEU A 122 -24.20 -13.34 -6.74
CA LEU A 122 -23.01 -12.50 -6.59
C LEU A 122 -23.10 -11.19 -7.35
N ASP A 123 -23.64 -11.19 -8.56
CA ASP A 123 -23.88 -9.99 -9.35
C ASP A 123 -24.87 -9.06 -8.62
N ALA A 124 -25.99 -9.59 -8.11
CA ALA A 124 -26.95 -8.82 -7.35
C ALA A 124 -26.36 -8.24 -6.04
N LEU A 125 -25.56 -9.02 -5.32
CA LEU A 125 -24.84 -8.56 -4.12
C LEU A 125 -23.87 -7.43 -4.47
N LEU A 126 -23.05 -7.62 -5.49
CA LEU A 126 -22.06 -6.65 -5.93
C LEU A 126 -22.68 -5.37 -6.48
N GLU A 127 -23.86 -5.46 -7.12
CA GLU A 127 -24.61 -4.30 -7.58
C GLU A 127 -25.10 -3.45 -6.39
N ARG A 128 -25.58 -4.07 -5.31
CA ARG A 128 -25.92 -3.36 -4.07
C ARG A 128 -24.71 -2.66 -3.45
N VAL A 129 -23.58 -3.35 -3.36
CA VAL A 129 -22.32 -2.76 -2.89
C VAL A 129 -21.89 -1.58 -3.78
N ALA A 130 -22.03 -1.71 -5.10
CA ALA A 130 -21.67 -0.65 -6.06
C ALA A 130 -22.59 0.58 -6.01
N LYS A 131 -23.83 0.44 -5.52
CA LYS A 131 -24.73 1.59 -5.28
C LYS A 131 -24.19 2.56 -4.22
N ILE A 132 -23.35 2.09 -3.30
CA ILE A 132 -22.65 2.95 -2.32
C ILE A 132 -21.66 3.85 -3.05
N CYS A 133 -20.79 3.27 -3.86
CA CYS A 133 -19.96 3.94 -4.88
C CYS A 133 -19.36 2.88 -5.83
N PRO A 134 -19.04 3.23 -7.09
CA PRO A 134 -18.49 2.27 -8.06
C PRO A 134 -17.17 1.61 -7.60
N SER A 135 -16.34 2.32 -6.85
CA SER A 135 -15.10 1.77 -6.29
C SER A 135 -15.35 0.72 -5.19
N ALA A 136 -16.48 0.82 -4.47
CA ALA A 136 -16.89 -0.19 -3.48
C ALA A 136 -17.23 -1.52 -4.19
N GLY A 137 -17.97 -1.49 -5.30
CA GLY A 137 -18.24 -2.66 -6.12
C GLY A 137 -16.97 -3.39 -6.58
N ASN A 138 -15.97 -2.63 -7.08
CA ASN A 138 -14.67 -3.21 -7.44
C ASN A 138 -13.94 -3.83 -6.23
N LYS A 139 -13.96 -3.19 -5.07
CA LYS A 139 -13.33 -3.71 -3.86
C LYS A 139 -14.04 -4.95 -3.33
N GLY A 140 -15.37 -4.95 -3.34
CA GLY A 140 -16.17 -6.13 -3.01
C GLY A 140 -15.86 -7.30 -3.94
N ARG A 141 -15.80 -7.05 -5.26
CA ARG A 141 -15.47 -8.07 -6.26
C ARG A 141 -14.05 -8.63 -6.08
N GLU A 142 -13.06 -7.78 -5.81
CA GLU A 142 -11.69 -8.20 -5.52
C GLU A 142 -11.64 -9.13 -4.29
N LEU A 143 -12.28 -8.76 -3.19
CA LEU A 143 -12.29 -9.55 -1.95
C LEU A 143 -13.04 -10.88 -2.13
N LEU A 144 -14.25 -10.85 -2.71
CA LEU A 144 -15.04 -12.07 -2.99
C LEU A 144 -14.34 -13.00 -3.97
N SER A 145 -13.58 -12.46 -4.96
CA SER A 145 -12.81 -13.31 -5.89
C SER A 145 -11.75 -14.15 -5.17
N ILE A 146 -11.10 -13.59 -4.14
CA ILE A 146 -10.13 -14.32 -3.34
C ILE A 146 -10.86 -15.35 -2.46
N ALA A 147 -11.95 -14.95 -1.80
CA ALA A 147 -12.73 -15.80 -0.92
C ALA A 147 -13.31 -17.02 -1.67
N MET A 148 -13.92 -16.80 -2.85
CA MET A 148 -14.50 -17.89 -3.64
C MET A 148 -13.44 -18.79 -4.27
N LYS A 149 -12.26 -18.25 -4.61
CA LYS A 149 -11.11 -19.06 -5.04
C LYS A 149 -10.64 -20.00 -3.93
N ASP A 150 -10.53 -19.49 -2.70
CA ASP A 150 -10.17 -20.31 -1.55
C ASP A 150 -11.29 -21.32 -1.21
N ALA A 151 -12.58 -20.93 -1.30
CA ALA A 151 -13.72 -21.83 -1.12
C ALA A 151 -13.73 -23.02 -2.08
N ALA A 152 -13.42 -22.77 -3.35
CA ALA A 152 -13.31 -23.83 -4.34
C ALA A 152 -12.08 -24.72 -4.09
N GLY A 153 -10.95 -24.13 -3.72
CA GLY A 153 -9.74 -24.86 -3.36
C GLY A 153 -9.91 -25.75 -2.14
N ASP A 154 -10.63 -25.29 -1.13
CA ASP A 154 -10.95 -26.02 0.09
C ASP A 154 -12.23 -26.89 -0.07
N LYS A 155 -12.80 -27.03 -1.29
CA LYS A 155 -13.95 -27.88 -1.65
C LYS A 155 -15.27 -27.56 -0.92
N PHE A 156 -15.47 -26.31 -0.52
CA PHE A 156 -16.76 -25.83 -0.02
C PHE A 156 -17.78 -25.65 -1.16
N ILE A 157 -17.27 -25.29 -2.35
CA ILE A 157 -18.03 -25.15 -3.59
C ILE A 157 -17.38 -25.98 -4.69
N SER A 158 -18.16 -26.45 -5.64
CA SER A 158 -17.67 -27.30 -6.75
C SER A 158 -16.87 -26.50 -7.79
N TYR A 159 -17.19 -25.22 -7.97
CA TYR A 159 -16.50 -24.28 -8.87
C TYR A 159 -16.56 -22.85 -8.33
N ASN A 160 -15.68 -21.99 -8.83
CA ASN A 160 -15.65 -20.58 -8.47
C ASN A 160 -16.49 -19.76 -9.45
N PRO A 161 -17.64 -19.16 -9.03
CA PRO A 161 -18.50 -18.39 -9.93
C PRO A 161 -18.00 -16.97 -10.22
N MET A 162 -17.02 -16.45 -9.48
CA MET A 162 -16.56 -15.08 -9.59
C MET A 162 -16.02 -14.65 -10.96
N PRO A 163 -15.31 -15.50 -11.73
CA PRO A 163 -14.85 -15.11 -13.07
C PRO A 163 -15.98 -14.73 -14.03
N GLU A 164 -17.17 -15.32 -13.86
CA GLU A 164 -18.34 -15.07 -14.70
C GLU A 164 -19.15 -13.84 -14.29
N THR A 165 -18.88 -13.26 -13.11
CA THR A 165 -19.55 -12.04 -12.63
C THR A 165 -19.14 -10.81 -13.45
N LYS A 166 -20.07 -9.82 -13.54
CA LYS A 166 -19.87 -8.59 -14.28
C LYS A 166 -18.76 -7.72 -13.62
N PRO A 167 -17.76 -7.27 -14.38
CA PRO A 167 -16.79 -6.30 -13.87
C PRO A 167 -17.39 -4.91 -13.81
N TYR A 168 -16.97 -4.11 -12.81
CA TYR A 168 -17.34 -2.71 -12.74
C TYR A 168 -16.32 -1.85 -13.48
N PRO A 169 -16.76 -0.81 -14.23
CA PRO A 169 -15.85 0.09 -14.91
C PRO A 169 -14.99 0.82 -13.88
N ARG A 170 -13.68 0.83 -14.11
CA ARG A 170 -12.74 1.64 -13.32
C ARG A 170 -12.61 2.99 -13.99
N ALA A 171 -13.01 4.06 -13.29
CA ALA A 171 -12.71 5.40 -13.75
C ALA A 171 -11.18 5.57 -13.77
N LYS A 172 -10.63 5.96 -14.92
CA LYS A 172 -9.22 6.34 -15.00
C LYS A 172 -9.00 7.57 -14.12
N PRO A 173 -8.05 7.54 -13.17
CA PRO A 173 -7.78 8.69 -12.32
C PRO A 173 -7.23 9.82 -13.17
N LYS A 174 -7.93 10.95 -13.26
CA LYS A 174 -7.40 12.14 -13.92
C LYS A 174 -6.21 12.68 -13.11
N VAL A 175 -5.03 12.65 -13.70
CA VAL A 175 -3.83 13.25 -13.10
C VAL A 175 -3.99 14.77 -13.14
N ARG A 176 -4.02 15.39 -11.96
CA ARG A 176 -4.09 16.85 -11.84
C ARG A 176 -2.68 17.40 -11.69
N VAL A 177 -2.21 18.10 -12.70
CA VAL A 177 -0.90 18.77 -12.73
C VAL A 177 -1.12 20.28 -12.68
N LEU A 178 -0.29 20.98 -11.93
CA LEU A 178 -0.30 22.45 -11.91
C LEU A 178 0.57 22.98 -13.07
N SER A 179 0.11 24.05 -13.72
CA SER A 179 0.98 24.83 -14.61
C SER A 179 2.15 25.46 -13.84
N LYS A 180 3.18 25.91 -14.54
CA LYS A 180 4.38 26.54 -13.92
C LYS A 180 4.02 27.73 -13.04
N GLU A 181 3.04 28.55 -13.46
CA GLU A 181 2.54 29.72 -12.72
C GLU A 181 1.84 29.29 -11.43
N LYS A 182 0.92 28.33 -11.54
CA LYS A 182 0.20 27.77 -10.39
C LYS A 182 1.15 27.05 -9.42
N LEU A 183 2.19 26.40 -9.93
CA LEU A 183 3.20 25.74 -9.11
C LEU A 183 3.99 26.75 -8.28
N LYS A 184 4.33 27.94 -8.82
CA LYS A 184 4.99 29.02 -8.05
C LYS A 184 4.10 29.48 -6.89
N VAL A 185 2.82 29.77 -7.17
CA VAL A 185 1.85 30.16 -6.14
C VAL A 185 1.71 29.08 -5.06
N PHE A 186 1.65 27.80 -5.49
CA PHE A 186 1.57 26.66 -4.57
C PHE A 186 2.80 26.57 -3.66
N LEU A 187 4.01 26.69 -4.20
CA LEU A 187 5.27 26.61 -3.42
C LEU A 187 5.40 27.77 -2.45
N GLU A 188 5.02 28.98 -2.85
CA GLU A 188 5.01 30.15 -1.97
C GLU A 188 4.04 29.97 -0.80
N ALA A 189 2.82 29.50 -1.07
CA ALA A 189 1.85 29.20 -0.02
C ALA A 189 2.30 28.03 0.87
N ALA A 190 2.92 27.00 0.29
CA ALA A 190 3.41 25.84 1.00
C ALA A 190 4.60 26.16 1.90
N SER A 191 5.45 27.15 1.56
CA SER A 191 6.64 27.52 2.34
C SER A 191 6.33 27.96 3.78
N LYS A 192 5.11 28.41 4.02
CA LYS A 192 4.61 28.83 5.34
C LYS A 192 3.94 27.67 6.11
N ASN A 193 3.95 26.44 5.57
CA ASN A 193 3.24 25.32 6.13
C ASN A 193 4.20 24.34 6.82
N PRO A 194 3.85 23.77 7.99
CA PRO A 194 4.69 22.77 8.67
C PRO A 194 5.01 21.51 7.85
N TRP A 195 4.28 21.27 6.75
CA TRP A 195 4.49 20.15 5.81
C TRP A 195 5.39 20.51 4.62
N TYR A 196 6.06 21.67 4.66
CA TYR A 196 6.82 22.15 3.52
C TYR A 196 7.92 21.19 3.06
N LEU A 197 8.68 20.62 4.00
CA LEU A 197 9.71 19.63 3.66
C LEU A 197 9.14 18.41 2.97
N GLU A 198 8.06 17.85 3.49
CA GLU A 198 7.41 16.66 2.91
C GLU A 198 6.85 16.96 1.51
N ILE A 199 6.33 18.17 1.31
CA ILE A 199 5.89 18.65 -0.01
C ILE A 199 7.05 18.72 -0.99
N LEU A 200 8.19 19.29 -0.58
CA LEU A 200 9.39 19.36 -1.42
C LEU A 200 9.94 17.96 -1.77
N LEU A 201 9.96 17.05 -0.81
CA LEU A 201 10.38 15.66 -1.03
C LEU A 201 9.47 14.94 -2.03
N GLY A 202 8.16 15.13 -1.94
CA GLY A 202 7.21 14.58 -2.91
C GLY A 202 7.40 15.18 -4.31
N LEU A 203 7.56 16.52 -4.39
CA LEU A 203 7.58 17.29 -5.63
C LEU A 203 8.93 17.23 -6.36
N PHE A 204 10.05 17.23 -5.66
CA PHE A 204 11.39 17.32 -6.27
C PHE A 204 12.23 16.05 -6.15
N CYS A 205 11.79 15.08 -5.34
CA CYS A 205 12.42 13.77 -5.24
C CYS A 205 11.48 12.62 -5.64
N GLY A 206 10.22 12.92 -5.94
CA GLY A 206 9.23 11.93 -6.34
C GLY A 206 8.99 10.85 -5.29
N LEU A 207 9.18 11.16 -4.00
CA LEU A 207 9.02 10.19 -2.92
C LEU A 207 7.54 9.81 -2.75
N ARG A 208 7.32 8.54 -2.41
CA ARG A 208 5.99 8.09 -1.97
C ARG A 208 5.76 8.54 -0.53
N LYS A 209 4.50 8.67 -0.13
CA LYS A 209 4.09 9.05 1.23
C LYS A 209 4.63 8.16 2.37
N GLU A 210 5.15 6.99 2.03
CA GLU A 210 5.57 5.93 2.96
C GLU A 210 7.08 5.89 3.17
N PHE A 211 7.84 6.87 2.65
CA PHE A 211 9.29 6.87 2.75
C PHE A 211 9.79 7.62 3.98
N THR A 212 10.76 7.01 4.65
CA THR A 212 11.60 7.64 5.68
C THR A 212 12.86 8.16 5.03
N VAL A 213 13.27 9.38 5.33
CA VAL A 213 14.53 9.96 4.87
C VAL A 213 15.53 9.85 6.01
N THR A 214 16.62 9.11 5.80
CA THR A 214 17.80 9.14 6.65
C THR A 214 18.88 10.00 6.01
N GLU A 215 19.98 10.28 6.74
CA GLU A 215 21.06 11.16 6.28
C GLU A 215 21.66 10.76 4.93
N TYR A 216 21.64 9.45 4.60
CA TYR A 216 22.27 8.88 3.40
C TYR A 216 21.33 8.12 2.48
N ALA A 217 20.12 7.78 2.90
CA ALA A 217 19.19 6.99 2.10
C ALA A 217 17.74 7.26 2.44
N VAL A 218 16.87 7.02 1.47
CA VAL A 218 15.43 6.95 1.69
C VAL A 218 15.10 5.50 2.02
N ILE A 219 14.77 5.23 3.27
CA ILE A 219 14.44 3.88 3.71
C ILE A 219 12.92 3.76 3.85
N LYS A 220 12.35 2.80 3.15
CA LYS A 220 11.02 2.28 3.46
C LYS A 220 11.19 1.15 4.47
N ARG A 221 10.39 1.12 5.54
CA ARG A 221 10.22 -0.10 6.33
C ARG A 221 9.67 -1.17 5.40
N ASN A 222 10.49 -2.16 5.04
CA ASN A 222 10.16 -3.26 4.15
C ASN A 222 9.49 -2.82 2.83
N PRO A 223 10.26 -2.31 1.85
CA PRO A 223 9.72 -2.06 0.53
C PRO A 223 9.17 -3.35 -0.06
N LYS A 224 7.96 -3.30 -0.62
CA LYS A 224 7.26 -4.47 -1.20
C LYS A 224 8.02 -5.13 -2.35
N THR A 225 8.98 -4.43 -2.96
CA THR A 225 9.77 -4.92 -4.10
C THR A 225 11.21 -4.41 -4.00
N GLU A 226 12.17 -5.19 -4.47
CA GLU A 226 13.60 -4.82 -4.55
C GLU A 226 13.82 -3.52 -5.33
N ASN A 227 13.04 -3.28 -6.40
CA ASN A 227 13.10 -2.04 -7.18
C ASN A 227 12.72 -0.77 -6.41
N SER A 228 12.20 -0.90 -5.19
CA SER A 228 11.91 0.24 -4.33
C SER A 228 13.15 0.80 -3.63
N TYR A 229 14.24 0.03 -3.54
CA TYR A 229 15.53 0.51 -3.04
C TYR A 229 16.24 1.30 -4.13
N ARG A 230 16.50 2.58 -3.87
CA ARG A 230 17.21 3.44 -4.81
C ARG A 230 17.89 4.60 -4.09
N ILE A 231 19.00 5.06 -4.67
CA ILE A 231 19.70 6.26 -4.23
C ILE A 231 19.24 7.42 -5.12
N LEU A 232 18.78 8.50 -4.50
CA LEU A 232 18.39 9.72 -5.20
C LEU A 232 19.33 10.86 -4.80
N ARG A 233 19.74 11.64 -5.80
CA ARG A 233 20.43 12.92 -5.54
C ARG A 233 19.36 13.96 -5.18
N VAL A 234 19.44 14.47 -3.96
CA VAL A 234 18.49 15.45 -3.44
C VAL A 234 18.92 16.85 -3.87
N PRO A 235 18.02 17.69 -4.43
CA PRO A 235 18.32 19.07 -4.78
C PRO A 235 18.78 19.90 -3.57
N LYS A 236 19.72 20.86 -3.80
CA LYS A 236 20.27 21.68 -2.70
C LYS A 236 19.20 22.41 -1.88
N VAL A 237 18.13 22.88 -2.52
CA VAL A 237 17.00 23.55 -1.83
C VAL A 237 16.31 22.60 -0.86
N VAL A 238 16.10 21.34 -1.23
CA VAL A 238 15.48 20.34 -0.36
C VAL A 238 16.43 19.98 0.78
N MET A 239 17.72 19.78 0.49
CA MET A 239 18.74 19.48 1.51
C MET A 239 18.88 20.57 2.55
N ARG A 240 18.71 21.85 2.17
CA ARG A 240 18.67 22.95 3.13
C ARG A 240 17.52 22.80 4.12
N GLU A 241 16.33 22.48 3.62
CA GLU A 241 15.16 22.28 4.48
C GLU A 241 15.29 21.01 5.37
N VAL A 242 15.93 19.94 4.85
CA VAL A 242 16.28 18.76 5.67
C VAL A 242 17.18 19.16 6.83
N LYS A 243 18.25 19.91 6.57
CA LYS A 243 19.17 20.39 7.63
C LYS A 243 18.47 21.29 8.64
N CYS A 244 17.64 22.22 8.20
CA CYS A 244 16.85 23.06 9.10
C CYS A 244 15.93 22.21 9.99
N ARG A 245 15.30 21.18 9.42
CA ARG A 245 14.45 20.25 10.18
C ARG A 245 15.26 19.43 11.19
N GLN A 246 16.42 18.94 10.80
CA GLN A 246 17.32 18.19 11.72
C GLN A 246 17.76 19.05 12.90
N GLN A 247 18.17 20.30 12.66
CA GLN A 247 18.53 21.24 13.74
C GLN A 247 17.36 21.48 14.69
N LEU A 248 16.14 21.68 14.17
CA LEU A 248 14.95 21.86 14.98
C LEU A 248 14.63 20.62 15.82
N MET A 249 14.83 19.42 15.27
CA MET A 249 14.61 18.16 15.99
C MET A 249 15.63 17.99 17.12
N GLU A 250 16.90 18.35 16.88
CA GLU A 250 17.95 18.32 17.90
C GLU A 250 17.62 19.24 19.08
N LEU A 251 17.09 20.44 18.80
CA LEU A 251 16.61 21.33 19.86
C LEU A 251 15.48 20.72 20.67
N ARG A 252 14.52 20.05 20.00
CA ARG A 252 13.39 19.38 20.65
C ARG A 252 13.79 18.14 21.46
N LYS A 253 14.78 17.37 21.01
CA LYS A 253 15.34 16.24 21.78
C LYS A 253 15.92 16.70 23.11
N ASN A 254 16.48 17.89 23.14
CA ASN A 254 17.12 18.47 24.32
C ASN A 254 16.15 19.34 25.17
N ASP A 255 14.89 19.48 24.76
CA ASP A 255 13.88 20.23 25.51
C ASP A 255 13.27 19.36 26.62
N PRO A 256 13.50 19.68 27.92
CA PRO A 256 12.98 18.91 29.04
C PRO A 256 11.44 18.91 29.13
N GLY A 257 10.76 19.84 28.44
CA GLY A 257 9.31 19.89 28.36
C GLY A 257 8.69 18.94 27.34
N ILE A 258 9.50 18.25 26.53
CA ILE A 258 9.05 17.35 25.47
C ILE A 258 9.49 15.93 25.77
N GLU A 259 8.55 15.00 25.94
CA GLU A 259 8.84 13.56 25.94
C GLU A 259 9.14 13.11 24.51
N TYR A 260 10.39 13.28 24.06
CA TYR A 260 10.79 13.00 22.68
C TYR A 260 11.04 11.52 22.46
N LYS A 261 10.37 10.94 21.42
CA LYS A 261 10.56 9.54 20.98
C LYS A 261 11.46 9.53 19.75
N ASP A 262 12.71 9.14 19.93
CA ASP A 262 13.69 9.12 18.85
C ASP A 262 13.56 7.86 18.00
N PHE A 263 12.91 8.00 16.85
CA PHE A 263 12.80 6.98 15.82
C PHE A 263 13.69 7.29 14.60
N ASP A 264 14.56 8.29 14.70
CA ASP A 264 15.44 8.76 13.61
C ASP A 264 14.66 9.18 12.33
N TYR A 265 13.46 9.77 12.51
CA TYR A 265 12.65 10.29 11.41
C TYR A 265 12.87 11.78 11.20
N VAL A 266 13.27 12.18 9.99
CA VAL A 266 13.32 13.62 9.61
C VAL A 266 11.92 14.22 9.47
N CYS A 267 10.95 13.45 9.00
CA CYS A 267 9.55 13.86 8.84
C CYS A 267 8.69 13.32 9.99
N CYS A 268 8.80 13.92 11.16
CA CYS A 268 8.08 13.54 12.38
C CYS A 268 7.27 14.68 12.98
N GLN A 269 6.48 14.37 14.01
CA GLN A 269 5.84 15.33 14.90
C GLN A 269 6.87 15.99 15.82
N GLU A 270 6.42 16.96 16.62
CA GLU A 270 7.28 17.67 17.56
C GLU A 270 7.90 16.76 18.62
N ASN A 271 7.20 15.72 18.99
CA ASN A 271 7.64 14.68 19.93
C ASN A 271 8.39 13.50 19.27
N GLY A 272 8.78 13.60 18.02
CA GLY A 272 9.48 12.54 17.27
C GLY A 272 8.60 11.43 16.70
N GLU A 273 7.31 11.37 17.00
CA GLU A 273 6.40 10.37 16.46
C GLU A 273 6.10 10.58 14.97
N THR A 274 5.61 9.52 14.32
CA THR A 274 5.24 9.59 12.90
C THR A 274 4.09 10.55 12.65
N ARG A 275 4.15 11.30 11.55
CA ARG A 275 3.08 12.19 11.11
C ARG A 275 1.96 11.43 10.40
N SER A 276 0.72 11.88 10.57
CA SER A 276 -0.44 11.31 9.89
C SER A 276 -0.48 11.68 8.40
N LEU A 277 -0.57 10.67 7.54
CA LEU A 277 -0.71 10.86 6.08
C LEU A 277 -2.03 11.54 5.69
N THR A 278 -3.09 11.31 6.46
CA THR A 278 -4.38 11.99 6.28
C THR A 278 -4.24 13.48 6.56
N ALA A 279 -3.50 13.86 7.62
CA ALA A 279 -3.24 15.26 7.94
C ALA A 279 -2.45 15.98 6.84
N MET A 280 -1.51 15.31 6.18
CA MET A 280 -0.78 15.87 5.04
C MET A 280 -1.72 16.17 3.86
N ASN A 281 -2.60 15.23 3.50
CA ASN A 281 -3.59 15.48 2.43
C ASN A 281 -4.55 16.61 2.79
N GLN A 282 -4.99 16.72 4.05
CA GLN A 282 -5.81 17.84 4.52
C GLN A 282 -5.05 19.18 4.43
N ALA A 283 -3.77 19.20 4.77
CA ALA A 283 -2.93 20.38 4.62
C ALA A 283 -2.82 20.83 3.15
N LEU A 284 -2.56 19.88 2.23
CA LEU A 284 -2.53 20.14 0.79
C LEU A 284 -3.86 20.70 0.30
N THR A 285 -4.98 20.10 0.69
CA THR A 285 -6.32 20.57 0.33
C THR A 285 -6.55 22.01 0.83
N LYS A 286 -6.15 22.32 2.09
CA LYS A 286 -6.25 23.68 2.64
C LYS A 286 -5.39 24.69 1.88
N ILE A 287 -4.14 24.33 1.52
CA ILE A 287 -3.26 25.18 0.72
C ILE A 287 -3.90 25.45 -0.64
N CYS A 288 -4.36 24.42 -1.35
CA CYS A 288 -4.97 24.55 -2.67
C CYS A 288 -6.24 25.43 -2.63
N ASN A 289 -7.16 25.14 -1.72
CA ASN A 289 -8.43 25.87 -1.62
C ASN A 289 -8.23 27.35 -1.30
N ARG A 290 -7.30 27.69 -0.37
CA ARG A 290 -7.03 29.08 -0.01
C ARG A 290 -6.41 29.91 -1.14
N ASN A 291 -5.80 29.26 -2.13
CA ASN A 291 -5.11 29.93 -3.23
C ASN A 291 -5.81 29.70 -4.59
N GLY A 292 -7.03 29.18 -4.61
CA GLY A 292 -7.78 28.94 -5.84
C GLY A 292 -7.13 27.89 -6.77
N LEU A 293 -6.34 26.97 -6.20
CA LEU A 293 -5.63 25.95 -6.94
C LEU A 293 -6.41 24.64 -7.00
N PRO A 294 -6.27 23.83 -8.06
CA PRO A 294 -6.82 22.47 -8.09
C PRO A 294 -6.28 21.63 -6.92
N ASN A 295 -7.15 20.84 -6.29
CA ASN A 295 -6.74 19.96 -5.20
C ASN A 295 -5.69 18.95 -5.64
N ILE A 296 -4.59 18.91 -4.90
CA ILE A 296 -3.45 17.99 -5.09
C ILE A 296 -3.39 17.05 -3.90
N THR A 297 -3.07 15.79 -4.15
CA THR A 297 -2.78 14.80 -3.11
C THR A 297 -1.28 14.60 -2.97
N VAL A 298 -0.86 13.94 -1.88
CA VAL A 298 0.56 13.53 -1.70
C VAL A 298 1.07 12.71 -2.90
N HIS A 299 0.23 11.82 -3.43
CA HIS A 299 0.58 11.07 -4.64
C HIS A 299 0.62 11.96 -5.89
N GLY A 300 -0.22 13.00 -5.95
CA GLY A 300 -0.20 14.02 -6.99
C GLY A 300 1.11 14.80 -7.05
N LEU A 301 1.79 15.05 -5.92
CA LEU A 301 3.12 15.68 -5.91
C LEU A 301 4.15 14.84 -6.67
N ARG A 302 4.12 13.53 -6.46
CA ARG A 302 4.99 12.60 -7.19
C ARG A 302 4.65 12.52 -8.69
N HIS A 303 3.38 12.63 -9.06
CA HIS A 303 2.99 12.75 -10.47
C HIS A 303 3.52 14.04 -11.08
N MET A 304 3.44 15.16 -10.35
CA MET A 304 4.01 16.43 -10.80
C MET A 304 5.54 16.35 -11.00
N PHE A 305 6.27 15.66 -10.11
CA PHE A 305 7.70 15.39 -10.31
C PHE A 305 7.97 14.69 -11.65
N ALA A 306 7.22 13.65 -11.95
CA ALA A 306 7.39 12.94 -13.21
C ALA A 306 7.04 13.82 -14.42
N THR A 307 5.94 14.60 -14.33
CA THR A 307 5.56 15.53 -15.41
C THR A 307 6.64 16.58 -15.65
N ILE A 308 7.20 17.18 -14.60
CA ILE A 308 8.31 18.13 -14.71
C ILE A 308 9.51 17.50 -15.43
N LEU A 309 9.86 16.26 -15.11
CA LEU A 309 10.96 15.55 -15.78
C LEU A 309 10.67 15.26 -17.25
N ILE A 310 9.41 14.95 -17.60
CA ILE A 310 8.99 14.76 -18.99
C ILE A 310 9.10 16.08 -19.76
N GLU A 311 8.62 17.18 -19.20
CA GLU A 311 8.73 18.52 -19.81
C GLU A 311 10.19 18.95 -20.01
N LEU A 312 11.11 18.47 -19.17
CA LEU A 312 12.55 18.65 -19.28
C LEU A 312 13.21 17.70 -20.31
N GLY A 313 12.44 16.85 -20.98
CA GLY A 313 12.94 15.91 -21.99
C GLY A 313 13.66 14.68 -21.42
N VAL A 314 13.48 14.38 -20.11
CA VAL A 314 14.06 13.17 -19.51
C VAL A 314 13.32 11.94 -20.03
N SER A 315 14.06 10.93 -20.50
CA SER A 315 13.44 9.70 -21.03
C SER A 315 12.59 8.99 -20.00
N LEU A 316 11.45 8.42 -20.41
CA LEU A 316 10.53 7.67 -19.54
C LEU A 316 11.21 6.55 -18.78
N PHE A 317 12.21 5.89 -19.38
CA PHE A 317 12.99 4.84 -18.73
C PHE A 317 13.77 5.36 -17.51
N LYS A 318 14.39 6.55 -17.62
CA LYS A 318 15.09 7.20 -16.50
C LYS A 318 14.11 7.64 -15.43
N ILE A 319 12.96 8.19 -15.81
CA ILE A 319 11.89 8.60 -14.88
C ILE A 319 11.36 7.38 -14.11
N PHE A 320 11.15 6.25 -14.80
CA PHE A 320 10.76 4.98 -14.21
C PHE A 320 11.74 4.55 -13.10
N GLY A 321 13.06 4.57 -13.40
CA GLY A 321 14.11 4.27 -12.42
C GLY A 321 14.09 5.23 -11.22
N LEU A 322 13.97 6.55 -11.47
CA LEU A 322 13.90 7.57 -10.43
C LEU A 322 12.65 7.42 -9.55
N LEU A 323 11.54 6.99 -10.11
CA LEU A 323 10.31 6.73 -9.37
C LEU A 323 10.33 5.37 -8.64
N GLY A 324 11.15 4.41 -9.06
CA GLY A 324 11.16 3.04 -8.52
C GLY A 324 9.82 2.35 -8.72
N HIS A 325 9.31 2.36 -9.93
CA HIS A 325 8.16 1.57 -10.35
C HIS A 325 8.62 0.15 -10.70
N SER A 326 7.82 -0.87 -10.38
CA SER A 326 8.15 -2.26 -10.72
C SER A 326 7.85 -2.59 -12.18
N TYR A 327 6.97 -1.82 -12.84
CA TYR A 327 6.56 -2.02 -14.22
C TYR A 327 6.53 -0.69 -14.99
N VAL A 328 7.12 -0.68 -16.18
CA VAL A 328 7.18 0.50 -17.09
C VAL A 328 5.76 0.94 -17.47
N HIS A 329 4.85 -0.02 -17.65
CA HIS A 329 3.45 0.21 -17.99
C HIS A 329 2.73 1.15 -17.01
N THR A 330 3.03 1.06 -15.71
CA THR A 330 2.47 1.98 -14.70
C THR A 330 2.85 3.44 -14.95
N THR A 331 4.06 3.69 -15.45
CA THR A 331 4.50 5.05 -15.81
C THR A 331 3.88 5.47 -17.14
N TYR A 332 3.84 4.55 -18.11
CA TYR A 332 3.33 4.80 -19.46
C TYR A 332 1.84 5.16 -19.46
N GLU A 333 0.97 4.38 -18.80
CA GLU A 333 -0.48 4.65 -18.72
C GLU A 333 -0.83 6.02 -18.13
N TYR A 334 -0.05 6.48 -17.13
CA TYR A 334 -0.30 7.77 -16.49
C TYR A 334 0.19 8.96 -17.32
N TYR A 335 1.18 8.79 -18.19
CA TYR A 335 1.87 9.89 -18.86
C TYR A 335 1.60 9.98 -20.35
N CYS A 336 1.10 8.91 -20.99
CA CYS A 336 0.66 8.97 -22.38
C CYS A 336 -0.52 9.93 -22.60
N GLU A 337 -1.39 10.11 -21.60
CA GLU A 337 -2.48 11.09 -21.68
C GLU A 337 -1.99 12.56 -21.55
N ILE A 338 -0.80 12.79 -21.00
CA ILE A 338 -0.22 14.13 -20.82
C ILE A 338 0.59 14.54 -22.06
N MET A 339 1.11 13.57 -22.79
CA MET A 339 1.82 13.76 -24.04
C MET A 339 0.86 13.46 -25.17
N ASP A 340 0.21 14.48 -25.70
CA ASP A 340 -0.33 14.37 -27.05
C ASP A 340 0.87 14.27 -28.00
N GLU A 341 1.32 13.00 -28.23
CA GLU A 341 2.53 12.69 -28.99
C GLU A 341 2.46 13.29 -30.42
N GLN A 342 1.24 13.38 -30.95
CA GLN A 342 1.05 13.94 -32.31
C GLN A 342 1.44 15.41 -32.37
N ASP A 343 1.01 16.24 -31.41
CA ASP A 343 1.34 17.67 -31.43
C ASP A 343 2.84 17.90 -31.20
N LYS A 344 3.52 17.10 -30.42
CA LYS A 344 4.96 17.20 -30.18
C LYS A 344 5.77 16.70 -31.38
N ILE A 345 5.34 15.62 -32.02
CA ILE A 345 5.96 15.13 -33.28
C ILE A 345 5.77 16.14 -34.38
N ILE A 346 4.56 16.69 -34.52
CA ILE A 346 4.27 17.73 -35.51
C ILE A 346 5.11 18.99 -35.26
N ALA A 347 5.19 19.45 -34.00
CA ALA A 347 6.02 20.60 -33.62
C ALA A 347 7.52 20.32 -33.84
N PHE A 348 8.00 19.11 -33.52
CA PHE A 348 9.37 18.69 -33.76
C PHE A 348 9.68 18.64 -35.26
N VAL A 349 8.80 18.04 -36.07
CA VAL A 349 8.95 17.95 -37.53
C VAL A 349 8.95 19.35 -38.14
N ASN A 350 8.00 20.22 -37.76
CA ASN A 350 7.92 21.58 -38.27
C ASN A 350 9.15 22.43 -37.91
N ASN A 351 9.70 22.27 -36.70
CA ASN A 351 10.86 23.04 -36.26
C ASN A 351 12.19 22.48 -36.78
N THR A 352 12.27 21.20 -37.09
CA THR A 352 13.53 20.53 -37.46
C THR A 352 13.66 20.33 -38.97
N PHE A 353 12.57 20.07 -39.68
CA PHE A 353 12.61 19.67 -41.10
C PHE A 353 11.93 20.66 -42.06
N VAL A 354 11.17 21.65 -41.55
CA VAL A 354 10.59 22.68 -42.40
C VAL A 354 11.51 23.91 -42.39
N PRO A 355 12.19 24.27 -43.53
CA PRO A 355 12.99 25.49 -43.59
C PRO A 355 12.09 26.70 -43.34
N GLN A 356 12.49 27.56 -42.41
CA GLN A 356 11.83 28.86 -42.26
C GLN A 356 12.03 29.62 -43.58
N ARG A 357 10.97 29.77 -44.35
CA ARG A 357 10.98 30.70 -45.47
C ARG A 357 11.14 32.10 -44.89
N THR A 358 12.35 32.63 -44.95
CA THR A 358 12.57 34.06 -44.77
C THR A 358 11.82 34.75 -45.91
N GLY A 359 10.67 35.32 -45.57
CA GLY A 359 9.92 36.13 -46.51
C GLY A 359 10.72 37.40 -46.79
N THR A 360 11.29 37.51 -47.98
CA THR A 360 11.54 38.80 -48.62
C THR A 360 10.20 39.24 -49.17
N GLU A 361 9.55 40.15 -48.46
CA GLU A 361 8.49 40.97 -49.04
C GLU A 361 9.20 41.93 -50.05
N GLU A 362 8.87 41.83 -51.33
CA GLU A 362 8.89 42.92 -52.29
C GLU A 362 7.48 43.50 -52.41
#